data_631af0a1a4a1e7f1109299a00b9723a6
#
_entry.id   631af0a1a4a1e7f1109299a00b9723a6
#
_cell.length_a   1.000
_cell.length_b   1.000
_cell.length_c   1.000
_cell.angle_alpha   90.00
_cell.angle_beta   90.00
_cell.angle_gamma   90.00
#
_symmetry.space_group_name_H-M   'P 1'
#
loop_
_entity.id
_entity.type
_entity.pdbx_description
1 polymer ?
#
loop_
_entity_poly.entity_id
_entity_poly.type
_entity_poly.pdbx_seq_one_letter_code
_entity_poly.pdbx_strand_id
1 'polypeptide(L)' 'MATVYDINIKKLDEKAVIPTYGSEYAAGADLYACLDEAITIEPGQTVMVHTGIAMEIPEGFAGLVYARSGLALSLIHI' A
#
# COMPACT_ATOMS: atom_id res chain seq x y z
N MET A 1 -3.01 -26.58 -8.36
CA MET A 1 -2.18 -25.69 -9.21
C MET A 1 -2.59 -24.26 -8.98
N ALA A 2 -1.64 -23.40 -8.70
CA ALA A 2 -1.93 -21.98 -8.48
C ALA A 2 -2.10 -21.25 -9.83
N THR A 3 -3.09 -20.37 -9.90
CA THR A 3 -3.26 -19.48 -11.05
C THR A 3 -2.58 -18.15 -10.74
N VAL A 4 -1.78 -17.67 -11.68
CA VAL A 4 -1.05 -16.41 -11.54
C VAL A 4 -1.76 -15.34 -12.36
N TYR A 5 -2.02 -14.18 -11.74
CA TYR A 5 -2.56 -13.01 -12.40
C TYR A 5 -1.55 -11.88 -12.34
N ASP A 6 -1.36 -11.21 -13.46
CA ASP A 6 -0.49 -10.04 -13.52
C ASP A 6 -1.32 -8.78 -13.32
N ILE A 7 -0.81 -7.90 -12.48
CA ILE A 7 -1.42 -6.59 -12.25
C ILE A 7 -0.50 -5.53 -12.85
N ASN A 8 -1.05 -4.73 -13.74
CA ASN A 8 -0.31 -3.63 -14.34
C ASN A 8 -0.26 -2.46 -13.37
N ILE A 9 0.95 -1.95 -13.13
CA ILE A 9 1.19 -0.84 -12.23
C ILE A 9 1.94 0.24 -12.99
N LYS A 10 1.44 1.48 -12.88
CA LYS A 10 2.08 2.66 -13.48
C LYS A 10 2.60 3.56 -12.37
N LYS A 11 3.85 3.95 -12.44
CA LYS A 11 4.40 5.01 -11.59
C LYS A 11 3.93 6.35 -12.09
N LEU A 12 3.30 7.12 -11.22
CA LEU A 12 2.88 8.49 -11.50
C LEU A 12 3.95 9.50 -11.04
N ASP A 13 4.87 9.04 -10.19
CA ASP A 13 5.99 9.83 -9.67
C ASP A 13 7.24 8.97 -9.75
N GLU A 14 8.38 9.56 -10.15
CA GLU A 14 9.66 8.85 -10.23
C GLU A 14 10.09 8.25 -8.91
N LYS A 15 9.71 8.89 -7.80
CA LYS A 15 10.06 8.44 -6.44
C LYS A 15 9.15 7.33 -5.93
N ALA A 16 8.09 7.00 -6.66
CA ALA A 16 7.16 5.96 -6.23
C ALA A 16 7.85 4.60 -6.19
N VAL A 17 7.45 3.80 -5.21
CA VAL A 17 7.95 2.44 -5.04
C VAL A 17 6.85 1.46 -5.43
N ILE A 18 7.18 0.52 -6.29
CA ILE A 18 6.23 -0.53 -6.69
C ILE A 18 5.93 -1.42 -5.48
N PRO A 19 4.65 -1.74 -5.22
CA PRO A 19 4.29 -2.61 -4.10
C PRO A 19 5.03 -3.93 -4.13
N THR A 20 5.44 -4.40 -2.95
CA THR A 20 6.18 -5.64 -2.80
C THR A 20 5.53 -6.53 -1.77
N TYR A 21 5.75 -7.84 -1.90
CA TYR A 21 5.33 -8.80 -0.88
C TYR A 21 6.42 -8.89 0.18
N GLY A 22 6.05 -8.75 1.45
CA GLY A 22 6.98 -8.84 2.56
C GLY A 22 7.53 -10.25 2.78
N SER A 23 6.81 -11.27 2.31
CA SER A 23 7.23 -12.66 2.39
C SER A 23 6.61 -13.46 1.25
N GLU A 24 7.12 -14.68 1.02
CA GLU A 24 6.63 -15.57 -0.05
C GLU A 24 5.13 -15.88 0.07
N TYR A 25 4.65 -15.99 1.30
CA TYR A 25 3.24 -16.35 1.57
C TYR A 25 2.39 -15.17 2.03
N ALA A 26 2.86 -13.95 1.85
CA ALA A 26 2.08 -12.78 2.20
C ALA A 26 0.78 -12.73 1.39
N ALA A 27 -0.34 -12.45 2.08
CA ALA A 27 -1.65 -12.37 1.44
C ALA A 27 -1.83 -11.10 0.60
N GLY A 28 -1.05 -10.07 0.88
CA GLY A 28 -1.11 -8.81 0.17
C GLY A 28 0.25 -8.17 -0.03
N ALA A 29 0.31 -7.21 -0.92
CA ALA A 29 1.52 -6.45 -1.18
C ALA A 29 1.55 -5.18 -0.32
N ASP A 30 2.73 -4.79 0.12
CA ASP A 30 2.93 -3.56 0.88
C ASP A 30 2.92 -2.35 -0.03
N LEU A 31 2.11 -1.35 0.32
CA LEU A 31 2.12 -0.04 -0.34
C LEU A 31 3.10 0.88 0.38
N TYR A 32 3.78 1.71 -0.38
CA TYR A 32 4.76 2.66 0.13
C TYR A 32 4.26 4.08 -0.04
N ALA A 33 4.44 4.90 0.98
CA ALA A 33 4.17 6.33 0.88
C ALA A 33 5.18 6.98 -0.07
N CYS A 34 4.68 7.84 -0.96
CA CYS A 34 5.53 8.62 -1.86
C CYS A 34 5.57 10.05 -1.33
N LEU A 35 6.63 10.37 -0.59
CA LEU A 35 6.79 11.66 0.07
C LEU A 35 8.11 12.30 -0.33
N ASP A 36 8.12 13.63 -0.48
CA ASP A 36 9.35 14.37 -0.71
C ASP A 36 10.16 14.54 0.58
N GLU A 37 9.46 14.60 1.71
CA GLU A 37 10.07 14.72 3.03
C GLU A 37 9.15 14.09 4.08
N ALA A 38 9.69 13.79 5.25
CA ALA A 38 8.93 13.21 6.34
C ALA A 38 7.81 14.15 6.78
N ILE A 39 6.66 13.58 7.10
CA ILE A 39 5.53 14.33 7.65
C ILE A 39 5.29 13.91 9.09
N THR A 40 4.84 14.88 9.90
CA THR A 40 4.46 14.63 11.28
C THR A 40 2.94 14.57 11.37
N ILE A 41 2.43 13.49 11.94
CA ILE A 41 0.98 13.32 12.17
C ILE A 41 0.75 13.35 13.66
N GLU A 42 -0.03 14.33 14.10
CA GLU A 42 -0.36 14.48 15.51
C GLU A 42 -1.54 13.56 15.91
N PRO A 43 -1.68 13.21 17.20
CA PRO A 43 -2.79 12.38 17.65
C PRO A 43 -4.14 12.97 17.23
N GLY A 44 -5.01 12.12 16.68
CA GLY A 44 -6.31 12.53 16.19
C GLY A 44 -6.32 13.20 14.82
N GLN A 45 -5.16 13.45 14.24
CA GLN A 45 -5.05 14.06 12.92
C GLN A 45 -5.12 13.00 11.82
N THR A 46 -5.82 13.32 10.74
CA THR A 46 -5.86 12.48 9.54
C THR A 46 -5.15 13.23 8.42
N VAL A 47 -4.24 12.54 7.75
CA VAL A 47 -3.45 13.11 6.65
C VAL A 47 -3.60 12.22 5.42
N MET A 48 -3.78 12.85 4.25
CA MET A 48 -3.77 12.13 2.99
C MET A 48 -2.34 11.92 2.52
N VAL A 49 -1.99 10.67 2.27
CA VAL A 49 -0.66 10.28 1.79
C VAL A 49 -0.80 9.57 0.45
N HIS A 50 -0.06 10.04 -0.55
CA HIS A 50 -0.08 9.44 -1.88
C HIS A 50 0.94 8.31 -1.98
N THR A 51 0.64 7.33 -2.82
CA THR A 51 1.58 6.23 -3.14
C THR A 51 2.35 6.50 -4.43
N GLY A 52 1.88 7.43 -5.23
CA GLY A 52 2.50 7.76 -6.51
C GLY A 52 2.37 6.68 -7.58
N ILE A 53 1.44 5.75 -7.41
CA ILE A 53 1.21 4.67 -8.38
C ILE A 53 -0.26 4.59 -8.77
N ALA A 54 -0.50 4.00 -9.93
CA ALA A 54 -1.83 3.60 -10.37
C ALA A 54 -1.80 2.11 -10.69
N MET A 55 -2.85 1.41 -10.34
CA MET A 55 -2.98 -0.02 -10.61
C MET A 55 -4.19 -0.30 -11.49
N GLU A 56 -4.01 -1.26 -12.39
CA GLU A 56 -5.11 -1.80 -13.17
C GLU A 56 -5.52 -3.13 -12.53
N ILE A 57 -6.67 -3.14 -11.88
CA ILE A 57 -7.20 -4.36 -11.25
C ILE A 57 -7.93 -5.17 -12.30
N PRO A 58 -7.58 -6.46 -12.49
CA PRO A 58 -8.24 -7.30 -13.49
C PRO A 58 -9.74 -7.44 -13.23
N GLU A 59 -10.51 -7.64 -14.28
CA GLU A 59 -11.95 -7.89 -14.18
C GLU A 59 -12.21 -9.09 -13.27
N GLY A 60 -13.20 -8.98 -12.42
CA GLY A 60 -13.55 -10.02 -11.47
C GLY A 60 -12.80 -9.95 -10.14
N PHE A 61 -11.91 -8.96 -9.99
CA PHE A 61 -11.12 -8.75 -8.78
C PHE A 61 -11.41 -7.37 -8.18
N ALA A 62 -11.13 -7.23 -6.90
CA ALA A 62 -11.22 -5.95 -6.21
C ALA A 62 -9.90 -5.67 -5.49
N GLY A 63 -9.50 -4.41 -5.50
CA GLY A 63 -8.35 -3.96 -4.72
C GLY A 63 -8.83 -3.45 -3.36
N LEU A 64 -8.40 -4.09 -2.29
CA LEU A 64 -8.74 -3.70 -0.93
C LEU A 64 -7.48 -3.25 -0.19
N VAL A 65 -7.56 -2.09 0.46
CA VAL A 65 -6.45 -1.52 1.21
C VAL A 65 -6.73 -1.66 2.70
N TYR A 66 -5.80 -2.31 3.40
CA TYR A 66 -5.90 -2.54 4.84
C TYR A 66 -4.65 -2.02 5.54
N ALA A 67 -4.82 -1.62 6.80
CA ALA A 67 -3.67 -1.32 7.64
C ALA A 67 -2.87 -2.59 7.91
N ARG A 68 -1.55 -2.46 8.03
CA ARG A 68 -0.70 -3.56 8.46
C ARG A 68 -1.04 -3.93 9.90
N SER A 69 -0.91 -5.22 10.24
CA SER A 69 -1.24 -5.70 11.58
C SER A 69 -0.49 -4.95 12.69
N GLY A 70 0.79 -4.64 12.46
CA GLY A 70 1.57 -3.86 13.42
C GLY A 70 1.04 -2.45 13.62
N LEU A 71 0.62 -1.79 12.54
CA LEU A 71 0.01 -0.45 12.63
C LEU A 71 -1.37 -0.50 13.29
N ALA A 72 -2.16 -1.52 12.99
CA ALA A 72 -3.47 -1.69 13.63
C ALA A 72 -3.34 -1.88 15.14
N LEU A 73 -2.35 -2.64 15.58
CA LEU A 73 -2.06 -2.80 17.01
C LEU A 73 -1.60 -1.49 17.65
N SER A 74 -0.80 -0.70 16.96
CA SER A 74 -0.38 0.62 17.43
C SER A 74 -1.56 1.57 17.60
N LEU A 75 -2.52 1.53 16.70
CA LEU A 75 -3.72 2.37 16.74
C LEU A 75 -4.61 2.06 17.95
N ILE A 76 -4.59 0.82 18.44
CA ILE A 76 -5.35 0.45 19.64
C ILE A 76 -4.81 1.16 20.88
N HIS A 77 -3.52 1.50 20.91
CA HIS A 77 -2.85 2.12 22.03
C HIS A 77 -2.72 3.65 21.92
N ILE A 78 -3.15 4.22 20.83
CA ILE A 78 -3.17 5.66 20.61
C ILE A 78 -4.53 6.23 21.03
#